data_9740f8edf0a25dc4bdaf340ffbe246e2
#
_entry.id   9740f8edf0a25dc4bdaf340ffbe246e2
#
_cell.length_a   1.000
_cell.length_b   1.000
_cell.length_c   1.000
_cell.angle_alpha   90.00
_cell.angle_beta   90.00
_cell.angle_gamma   90.00
#
_symmetry.space_group_name_H-M   'P 1'
#
loop_
_entity.id
_entity.type
_entity.pdbx_description
1 polymer ?
#
loop_
_entity_poly.entity_id
_entity_poly.type
_entity_poly.pdbx_seq_one_letter_code
_entity_poly.pdbx_strand_id
1 'polypeptide(L)'
;EKRIGTDEMWDRAEEDLAAALNENNIEFEFQPGEGAFYGPKIEFTLYDCLDRAWQCGTVQLDFSLPKRLEATYVGENNDRQTPVMIHRAILGSMERFIGILTEEFAGFFPTWLAPLQVVVMNITDGQAEYVESLTRKLQNAGIRVK
;
A
#
# COMPACT_ATOMS: atom_id res chain seq x y z
N GLU A 1 -18.03 -14.93 18.39
CA GLU A 1 -17.79 -13.54 17.95
C GLU A 1 -18.91 -13.05 17.05
N LYS A 2 -19.31 -11.77 17.21
CA LYS A 2 -20.35 -11.20 16.35
C LYS A 2 -19.70 -10.77 15.03
N ARG A 3 -19.72 -11.66 14.03
CA ARG A 3 -19.27 -11.35 12.68
C ARG A 3 -20.46 -11.21 11.72
N ILE A 4 -20.31 -10.42 10.67
CA ILE A 4 -21.31 -10.23 9.62
C ILE A 4 -21.13 -11.32 8.55
N GLY A 5 -22.24 -11.84 8.03
CA GLY A 5 -22.23 -12.92 7.05
C GLY A 5 -22.41 -14.29 7.68
N THR A 6 -22.43 -15.31 6.83
CA THR A 6 -22.52 -16.72 7.25
C THR A 6 -21.14 -17.34 7.35
N ASP A 7 -21.05 -18.49 8.02
CA ASP A 7 -19.78 -19.20 8.15
C ASP A 7 -19.26 -19.62 6.78
N GLU A 8 -20.11 -20.07 5.87
CA GLU A 8 -19.73 -20.44 4.51
C GLU A 8 -19.17 -19.26 3.70
N MET A 9 -19.67 -18.04 3.92
CA MET A 9 -19.12 -16.83 3.28
C MET A 9 -17.70 -16.53 3.78
N TRP A 10 -17.47 -16.72 5.07
CA TRP A 10 -16.17 -16.51 5.67
C TRP A 10 -15.17 -17.56 5.21
N ASP A 11 -15.54 -18.83 5.28
CA ASP A 11 -14.68 -19.94 4.86
C ASP A 11 -14.24 -19.77 3.41
N ARG A 12 -15.19 -19.49 2.50
CA ARG A 12 -14.88 -19.22 1.10
C ARG A 12 -13.97 -18.01 0.91
N ALA A 13 -14.23 -16.91 1.61
CA ALA A 13 -13.44 -15.70 1.50
C ALA A 13 -11.99 -15.90 2.00
N GLU A 14 -11.81 -16.64 3.09
CA GLU A 14 -10.50 -17.01 3.62
C GLU A 14 -9.75 -17.94 2.64
N GLU A 15 -10.44 -18.92 2.04
CA GLU A 15 -9.88 -19.78 1.00
C GLU A 15 -9.46 -18.98 -0.24
N ASP A 16 -10.29 -18.06 -0.73
CA ASP A 16 -10.00 -17.23 -1.90
C ASP A 16 -8.78 -16.30 -1.63
N LEU A 17 -8.69 -15.70 -0.43
CA LEU A 17 -7.54 -14.89 -0.04
C LEU A 17 -6.25 -15.73 0.06
N ALA A 18 -6.32 -16.93 0.65
CA ALA A 18 -5.19 -17.85 0.72
C ALA A 18 -4.75 -18.33 -0.66
N ALA A 19 -5.72 -18.64 -1.54
CA ALA A 19 -5.43 -19.02 -2.93
C ALA A 19 -4.70 -17.90 -3.68
N ALA A 20 -5.15 -16.65 -3.52
CA ALA A 20 -4.48 -15.50 -4.14
C ALA A 20 -3.03 -15.32 -3.69
N LEU A 21 -2.71 -15.57 -2.41
CA LEU A 21 -1.33 -15.53 -1.92
C LEU A 21 -0.50 -16.66 -2.50
N ASN A 22 -1.04 -17.88 -2.52
CA ASN A 22 -0.37 -19.06 -3.08
C ASN A 22 -0.06 -18.91 -4.58
N GLU A 23 -1.01 -18.41 -5.37
CA GLU A 23 -0.83 -18.16 -6.82
C GLU A 23 0.30 -17.14 -7.09
N ASN A 24 0.51 -16.21 -6.16
CA ASN A 24 1.58 -15.23 -6.25
C ASN A 24 2.89 -15.68 -5.54
N ASN A 25 2.95 -16.92 -5.05
CA ASN A 25 4.10 -17.48 -4.30
C ASN A 25 4.50 -16.63 -3.09
N ILE A 26 3.51 -16.09 -2.37
CA ILE A 26 3.71 -15.32 -1.15
C ILE A 26 3.50 -16.24 0.05
N GLU A 27 4.54 -16.42 0.85
CA GLU A 27 4.44 -17.15 2.13
C GLU A 27 3.61 -16.36 3.13
N PHE A 28 2.75 -17.03 3.87
CA PHE A 28 1.88 -16.41 4.85
C PHE A 28 1.56 -17.35 6.03
N GLU A 29 1.08 -16.76 7.11
CA GLU A 29 0.59 -17.46 8.29
C GLU A 29 -0.86 -17.08 8.55
N PHE A 30 -1.68 -18.06 8.96
CA PHE A 30 -3.03 -17.79 9.42
C PHE A 30 -2.99 -17.19 10.83
N GLN A 31 -3.75 -16.11 11.04
CA GLN A 31 -3.92 -15.46 12.34
C GLN A 31 -5.38 -15.48 12.77
N PRO A 32 -5.84 -16.57 13.37
CA PRO A 32 -7.25 -16.73 13.76
C PRO A 32 -7.67 -15.64 14.75
N GLY A 33 -8.82 -15.01 14.48
CA GLY A 33 -9.39 -13.98 15.34
C GLY A 33 -8.92 -12.55 15.08
N GLU A 34 -7.94 -12.34 14.17
CA GLU A 34 -7.43 -11.01 13.83
C GLU A 34 -8.21 -10.32 12.68
N GLY A 35 -9.20 -11.00 12.12
CA GLY A 35 -10.13 -10.42 11.13
C GLY A 35 -11.01 -9.33 11.73
N ALA A 36 -11.52 -8.42 10.87
CA ALA A 36 -12.53 -7.47 11.30
C ALA A 36 -13.91 -8.14 11.33
N PHE A 37 -14.85 -7.58 12.11
CA PHE A 37 -16.21 -8.16 12.20
C PHE A 37 -16.96 -8.19 10.86
N TYR A 38 -16.52 -7.44 9.87
CA TYR A 38 -17.13 -7.28 8.55
C TYR A 38 -16.43 -8.04 7.42
N GLY A 39 -15.31 -8.70 7.67
CA GLY A 39 -14.63 -9.55 6.70
C GLY A 39 -13.20 -9.93 7.08
N PRO A 40 -12.67 -11.00 6.47
CA PRO A 40 -11.27 -11.39 6.62
C PRO A 40 -10.34 -10.46 5.86
N LYS A 41 -9.03 -10.51 6.20
CA LYS A 41 -8.02 -9.64 5.60
C LYS A 41 -6.70 -10.37 5.35
N ILE A 42 -5.99 -9.91 4.34
CA ILE A 42 -4.53 -10.10 4.25
C ILE A 42 -3.88 -8.88 4.89
N GLU A 43 -2.86 -9.11 5.70
CA GLU A 43 -2.07 -8.08 6.35
C GLU A 43 -0.60 -8.22 5.99
N PHE A 44 0.03 -7.12 5.59
CA PHE A 44 1.46 -7.07 5.32
C PHE A 44 2.15 -6.37 6.49
N THR A 45 2.93 -7.14 7.22
CA THR A 45 3.73 -6.66 8.34
C THR A 45 5.18 -6.49 7.90
N LEU A 46 5.74 -5.30 8.15
CA LEU A 46 7.15 -5.01 7.96
C LEU A 46 7.85 -4.98 9.31
N TYR A 47 9.07 -5.48 9.35
CA TYR A 47 9.97 -5.35 10.49
C TYR A 47 10.96 -4.23 10.21
N ASP A 48 11.12 -3.31 11.16
CA ASP A 48 12.09 -2.23 11.06
C ASP A 48 13.49 -2.67 11.50
N CYS A 49 14.47 -1.79 11.43
CA CYS A 49 15.86 -2.05 11.80
C CYS A 49 16.05 -2.42 13.29
N LEU A 50 15.03 -2.30 14.12
CA LEU A 50 15.00 -2.70 15.54
C LEU A 50 14.11 -3.91 15.79
N ASP A 51 13.76 -4.67 14.74
CA ASP A 51 12.84 -5.84 14.79
C ASP A 51 11.44 -5.50 15.35
N ARG A 52 10.99 -4.26 15.25
CA ARG A 52 9.63 -3.88 15.62
C ARG A 52 8.68 -4.16 14.46
N ALA A 53 7.60 -4.89 14.74
CA ALA A 53 6.59 -5.24 13.75
C ALA A 53 5.65 -4.05 13.47
N TRP A 54 5.44 -3.73 12.20
CA TRP A 54 4.58 -2.66 11.73
C TRP A 54 3.60 -3.15 10.68
N GLN A 55 2.32 -3.10 10.99
CA GLN A 55 1.28 -3.30 9.99
C GLN A 55 1.30 -2.14 8.99
N CYS A 56 1.55 -2.43 7.73
CA CYS A 56 1.61 -1.43 6.66
C CYS A 56 0.53 -1.65 5.60
N GLY A 57 0.60 -2.74 4.86
CA GLY A 57 -0.36 -3.03 3.81
C GLY A 57 -1.53 -3.88 4.29
N THR A 58 -2.71 -3.71 3.68
CA THR A 58 -3.85 -4.60 3.90
C THR A 58 -4.64 -4.79 2.62
N VAL A 59 -5.20 -5.99 2.45
CA VAL A 59 -6.30 -6.27 1.53
C VAL A 59 -7.42 -6.81 2.39
N GLN A 60 -8.54 -6.11 2.48
CA GLN A 60 -9.61 -6.42 3.42
C GLN A 60 -10.94 -6.54 2.72
N LEU A 61 -11.60 -7.66 2.90
CA LEU A 61 -12.96 -7.87 2.41
C LEU A 61 -13.97 -7.20 3.34
N ASP A 62 -15.06 -6.72 2.77
CA ASP A 62 -16.13 -6.07 3.51
C ASP A 62 -17.49 -6.50 2.96
N PHE A 63 -18.22 -7.25 3.79
CA PHE A 63 -19.57 -7.74 3.49
C PHE A 63 -20.65 -6.77 3.97
N SER A 64 -20.28 -5.73 4.72
CA SER A 64 -21.19 -4.80 5.38
C SER A 64 -21.45 -3.53 4.59
N LEU A 65 -20.40 -2.83 4.20
CA LEU A 65 -20.49 -1.49 3.62
C LEU A 65 -21.29 -1.45 2.32
N PRO A 66 -21.10 -2.39 1.35
CA PRO A 66 -21.89 -2.38 0.14
C PRO A 66 -23.40 -2.51 0.39
N LYS A 67 -23.78 -3.35 1.34
CA LYS A 67 -25.18 -3.51 1.73
C LYS A 67 -25.75 -2.24 2.35
N ARG A 68 -24.99 -1.58 3.21
CA ARG A 68 -25.40 -0.31 3.86
C ARG A 68 -25.50 0.87 2.90
N LEU A 69 -24.70 0.83 1.82
CA LEU A 69 -24.73 1.82 0.74
C LEU A 69 -25.74 1.47 -0.37
N GLU A 70 -26.49 0.34 -0.20
CA GLU A 70 -27.41 -0.18 -1.21
C GLU A 70 -26.73 -0.37 -2.59
N ALA A 71 -25.42 -0.65 -2.58
CA ALA A 71 -24.66 -0.90 -3.79
C ALA A 71 -25.09 -2.23 -4.42
N THR A 72 -25.41 -2.21 -5.72
CA THR A 72 -25.80 -3.41 -6.45
C THR A 72 -25.11 -3.47 -7.81
N TYR A 73 -24.93 -4.69 -8.30
CA TYR A 73 -24.51 -4.96 -9.68
C TYR A 73 -25.48 -5.98 -10.32
N VAL A 74 -25.46 -6.08 -11.63
CA VAL A 74 -26.26 -7.08 -12.37
C VAL A 74 -25.42 -8.34 -12.50
N GLY A 75 -25.85 -9.42 -11.85
CA GLY A 75 -25.22 -10.72 -11.94
C GLY A 75 -25.50 -11.44 -13.28
N GLU A 76 -24.88 -12.59 -13.46
CA GLU A 76 -25.00 -13.41 -14.68
C GLU A 76 -26.46 -13.82 -15.02
N ASN A 77 -27.27 -14.00 -14.00
CA ASN A 77 -28.71 -14.33 -14.13
C ASN A 77 -29.59 -13.09 -14.35
N ASN A 78 -29.00 -11.92 -14.63
CA ASN A 78 -29.69 -10.64 -14.79
C ASN A 78 -30.43 -10.15 -13.53
N ASP A 79 -30.10 -10.68 -12.36
CA ASP A 79 -30.59 -10.25 -11.06
C ASP A 79 -29.65 -9.22 -10.42
N ARG A 80 -30.22 -8.33 -9.60
CA ARG A 80 -29.43 -7.40 -8.81
C ARG A 80 -28.82 -8.10 -7.60
N GLN A 81 -27.51 -8.02 -7.48
CA GLN A 81 -26.74 -8.61 -6.39
C GLN A 81 -25.93 -7.55 -5.65
N THR A 82 -25.71 -7.74 -4.35
CA THR A 82 -24.83 -6.90 -3.55
C THR A 82 -23.38 -7.36 -3.74
N PRO A 83 -22.44 -6.47 -4.11
CA PRO A 83 -21.03 -6.86 -4.26
C PRO A 83 -20.37 -7.07 -2.89
N VAL A 84 -19.23 -7.75 -2.89
CA VAL A 84 -18.24 -7.69 -1.80
C VAL A 84 -17.30 -6.54 -2.11
N MET A 85 -17.01 -5.69 -1.13
CA MET A 85 -16.04 -4.61 -1.28
C MET A 85 -14.66 -5.07 -0.84
N ILE A 86 -13.64 -4.62 -1.54
CA ILE A 86 -12.23 -4.84 -1.18
C ILE A 86 -11.62 -3.50 -0.85
N HIS A 87 -11.19 -3.35 0.40
CA HIS A 87 -10.39 -2.21 0.84
C HIS A 87 -8.91 -2.53 0.67
N ARG A 88 -8.14 -1.60 0.13
CA ARG A 88 -6.71 -1.77 -0.09
C ARG A 88 -5.93 -0.60 0.50
N ALA A 89 -5.08 -0.89 1.49
CA ALA A 89 -4.02 0.01 1.92
C ALA A 89 -2.67 -0.55 1.45
N ILE A 90 -1.80 0.30 0.90
CA ILE A 90 -0.49 -0.13 0.39
C ILE A 90 0.58 0.08 1.46
N LEU A 91 0.71 1.28 1.96
CA LEU A 91 1.76 1.68 2.91
C LEU A 91 1.23 1.92 4.34
N GLY A 92 -0.09 1.89 4.53
CA GLY A 92 -0.74 2.30 5.77
C GLY A 92 -0.65 3.83 5.96
N SER A 93 -0.13 4.28 7.10
CA SER A 93 0.16 5.70 7.32
C SER A 93 1.45 6.10 6.61
N MET A 94 1.39 7.16 5.81
CA MET A 94 2.56 7.70 5.09
C MET A 94 3.63 8.18 6.07
N GLU A 95 3.24 8.82 7.16
CA GLU A 95 4.16 9.33 8.18
C GLU A 95 4.94 8.20 8.84
N ARG A 96 4.24 7.12 9.21
CA ARG A 96 4.86 5.92 9.77
C ARG A 96 5.81 5.28 8.78
N PHE A 97 5.37 5.10 7.54
CA PHE A 97 6.17 4.46 6.50
C PHE A 97 7.43 5.26 6.18
N ILE A 98 7.34 6.59 6.08
CA ILE A 98 8.50 7.48 5.92
C ILE A 98 9.44 7.35 7.12
N GLY A 99 8.91 7.27 8.34
CA GLY A 99 9.71 7.06 9.55
C GLY A 99 10.50 5.75 9.50
N ILE A 100 9.84 4.64 9.15
CA ILE A 100 10.48 3.32 8.99
C ILE A 100 11.60 3.39 7.93
N LEU A 101 11.32 3.97 6.76
CA LEU A 101 12.31 4.12 5.70
C LEU A 101 13.50 4.99 6.14
N THR A 102 13.23 6.08 6.87
CA THR A 102 14.29 6.97 7.35
C THR A 102 15.22 6.25 8.34
N GLU A 103 14.66 5.45 9.24
CA GLU A 103 15.44 4.63 10.17
C GLU A 103 16.24 3.54 9.42
N GLU A 104 15.59 2.81 8.50
CA GLU A 104 16.23 1.75 7.73
C GLU A 104 17.41 2.23 6.90
N PHE A 105 17.28 3.35 6.21
CA PHE A 105 18.35 3.92 5.40
C PHE A 105 19.27 4.90 6.18
N ALA A 106 19.04 5.10 7.47
CA ALA A 106 19.74 6.12 8.27
C ALA A 106 19.77 7.50 7.56
N GLY A 107 18.70 7.82 6.83
CA GLY A 107 18.57 9.04 6.02
C GLY A 107 19.26 9.00 4.66
N PHE A 108 20.07 7.96 4.35
CA PHE A 108 20.73 7.79 3.06
C PHE A 108 19.84 7.06 2.06
N PHE A 109 18.78 7.71 1.63
CA PHE A 109 17.84 7.11 0.69
C PHE A 109 18.48 6.78 -0.65
N PRO A 110 18.06 5.68 -1.31
CA PRO A 110 18.38 5.47 -2.72
C PRO A 110 17.91 6.66 -3.56
N THR A 111 18.64 6.99 -4.63
CA THR A 111 18.44 8.23 -5.40
C THR A 111 16.99 8.46 -5.82
N TRP A 112 16.28 7.39 -6.20
CA TRP A 112 14.88 7.50 -6.64
C TRP A 112 13.91 7.92 -5.52
N LEU A 113 14.24 7.64 -4.24
CA LEU A 113 13.48 8.07 -3.05
C LEU A 113 14.00 9.37 -2.44
N ALA A 114 15.24 9.76 -2.74
CA ALA A 114 15.85 10.93 -2.11
C ALA A 114 15.01 12.20 -2.39
N PRO A 115 14.73 13.04 -1.36
CA PRO A 115 14.01 14.30 -1.55
C PRO A 115 14.73 15.24 -2.52
N LEU A 116 16.07 15.23 -2.51
CA LEU A 116 16.94 15.92 -3.42
C LEU A 116 17.85 14.89 -4.11
N GLN A 117 17.74 14.74 -5.43
CA GLN A 117 18.44 13.72 -6.19
C GLN A 117 19.76 14.20 -6.77
N VAL A 118 19.79 15.47 -7.17
CA VAL A 118 20.95 16.09 -7.81
C VAL A 118 21.13 17.51 -7.28
N VAL A 119 22.37 17.89 -7.04
CA VAL A 119 22.76 19.29 -6.80
C VAL A 119 23.69 19.71 -7.92
N VAL A 120 23.37 20.82 -8.59
CA VAL A 120 24.19 21.40 -9.64
C VAL A 120 24.83 22.69 -9.11
N MET A 121 26.14 22.73 -9.11
CA MET A 121 26.90 23.86 -8.54
C MET A 121 27.92 24.39 -9.54
N ASN A 122 28.07 25.70 -9.61
CA ASN A 122 29.16 26.36 -10.32
C ASN A 122 30.33 26.64 -9.38
N ILE A 123 31.52 26.69 -9.94
CA ILE A 123 32.72 27.06 -9.21
C ILE A 123 32.92 28.58 -9.28
N THR A 124 32.56 29.19 -10.40
CA THR A 124 32.65 30.63 -10.63
C THR A 124 31.35 31.17 -11.23
N ASP A 125 31.09 32.45 -11.09
CA ASP A 125 29.85 33.09 -11.61
C ASP A 125 29.72 32.98 -13.14
N GLY A 126 30.83 32.79 -13.86
CA GLY A 126 30.83 32.64 -15.30
C GLY A 126 30.05 31.44 -15.83
N GLN A 127 29.74 30.44 -15.00
CA GLN A 127 28.95 29.26 -15.37
C GLN A 127 27.49 29.35 -14.91
N ALA A 128 27.06 30.45 -14.31
CA ALA A 128 25.72 30.56 -13.70
C ALA A 128 24.58 30.28 -14.71
N GLU A 129 24.65 30.84 -15.91
CA GLU A 129 23.64 30.62 -16.95
C GLU A 129 23.58 29.14 -17.40
N TYR A 130 24.73 28.48 -17.51
CA TYR A 130 24.79 27.06 -17.84
C TYR A 130 24.16 26.21 -16.75
N VAL A 131 24.49 26.45 -15.48
CA VAL A 131 23.91 25.75 -14.31
C VAL A 131 22.41 25.93 -14.29
N GLU A 132 21.90 27.14 -14.49
CA GLU A 132 20.46 27.39 -14.52
C GLU A 132 19.77 26.63 -15.67
N SER A 133 20.38 26.67 -16.87
CA SER A 133 19.86 25.93 -18.01
C SER A 133 19.81 24.41 -17.77
N LEU A 134 20.90 23.86 -17.18
CA LEU A 134 20.99 22.43 -16.87
C LEU A 134 19.98 22.05 -15.77
N THR A 135 19.87 22.85 -14.72
CA THR A 135 18.90 22.65 -13.64
C THR A 135 17.48 22.58 -14.19
N ARG A 136 17.10 23.52 -15.07
CA ARG A 136 15.76 23.49 -15.72
C ARG A 136 15.54 22.23 -16.56
N LYS A 137 16.56 21.77 -17.29
CA LYS A 137 16.45 20.53 -18.08
C LYS A 137 16.22 19.32 -17.20
N LEU A 138 16.93 19.22 -16.08
CA LEU A 138 16.77 18.14 -15.11
C LEU A 138 15.38 18.19 -14.45
N GLN A 139 14.89 19.38 -14.05
CA GLN A 139 13.54 19.57 -13.52
C GLN A 139 12.47 19.13 -14.53
N ASN A 140 12.61 19.51 -15.79
CA ASN A 140 11.68 19.12 -16.84
C ASN A 140 11.70 17.61 -17.13
N ALA A 141 12.79 16.93 -16.81
CA ALA A 141 12.90 15.47 -16.85
C ALA A 141 12.36 14.78 -15.58
N GLY A 142 11.75 15.53 -14.64
CA GLY A 142 11.16 14.99 -13.43
C GLY A 142 12.18 14.71 -12.31
N ILE A 143 13.41 15.20 -12.43
CA ILE A 143 14.45 15.01 -11.40
C ILE A 143 14.33 16.11 -10.35
N ARG A 144 14.35 15.73 -9.07
CA ARG A 144 14.39 16.67 -7.93
C ARG A 144 15.81 17.23 -7.80
N VAL A 145 16.00 18.44 -8.31
CA VAL A 145 17.32 19.09 -8.43
C VAL A 145 17.32 20.49 -7.79
N LYS A 146 18.45 20.84 -7.21
CA LYS A 146 18.75 22.16 -6.62
C LYS A 146 20.02 22.71 -7.22
#